data_c01f037e5b149a67c61ac27150c6b85b
#
_entry.id   c01f037e5b149a67c61ac27150c6b85b
#
_cell.length_a   1.000
_cell.length_b   1.000
_cell.length_c   1.000
_cell.angle_alpha   90.00
_cell.angle_beta   90.00
_cell.angle_gamma   90.00
#
_symmetry.space_group_name_H-M   'P 1'
#
loop_
_entity.id
_entity.type
_entity.pdbx_description
1 polymer ?
#
loop_
_entity_poly.entity_id
_entity_poly.type
_entity_poly.pdbx_seq_one_letter_code
_entity_poly.pdbx_strand_id
1 'polypeptide(L)'
;MDFNISGTLRDKEGKGVAGVIVSDGFNCVKTDAQGRYKMKRDSLAKFIYYSVPADCEVPTHSKTDRTAFFYQKVSKGKKTYNFTLTRLPGGKEIHYKMIVIGDPQVTNAYSPYYTSPDDNPIKKSDVERFTTQTMADIRQTISSLPAGTPVYGLSMGDDVQYYGGYNAKLERQIRQALGSSEMRLFSVIGNHDQDGKALYRRKWEENFGPTDFSFNRGDVHYVCINNCFFHRGMSYYSPGELRERQVKWLKQDLALTPKEMKVVLCYHIPFTFGNAPFSKAKPLTNAHEEGHYSSSRLSLLLSLLK
;
A
#
# COMPACT_ATOMS: atom_id res chain seq x y z
N MET A 1 18.86 -25.98 0.84
CA MET A 1 18.59 -24.56 1.16
C MET A 1 18.33 -24.48 2.64
N ASP A 2 19.12 -23.73 3.38
CA ASP A 2 18.91 -23.55 4.81
C ASP A 2 17.79 -22.55 5.05
N PHE A 3 16.56 -23.03 5.27
CA PHE A 3 15.46 -22.21 5.71
C PHE A 3 15.71 -21.72 7.13
N ASN A 4 15.59 -20.42 7.36
CA ASN A 4 15.86 -19.82 8.67
C ASN A 4 14.61 -19.32 9.38
N ILE A 5 13.46 -19.28 8.69
CA ILE A 5 12.15 -19.01 9.29
C ILE A 5 11.09 -19.98 8.77
N SER A 6 10.05 -20.16 9.58
CA SER A 6 8.88 -20.97 9.25
C SER A 6 7.64 -20.43 9.93
N GLY A 7 6.49 -20.95 9.56
CA GLY A 7 5.23 -20.62 10.22
C GLY A 7 4.05 -21.36 9.65
N THR A 8 2.89 -21.01 10.15
CA THR A 8 1.60 -21.55 9.71
C THR A 8 0.59 -20.43 9.49
N LEU A 9 -0.24 -20.60 8.47
CA LEU A 9 -1.47 -19.84 8.27
C LEU A 9 -2.64 -20.77 8.55
N ARG A 10 -3.48 -20.42 9.53
CA ARG A 10 -4.63 -21.22 9.94
C ARG A 10 -5.87 -20.33 10.02
N ASP A 11 -7.03 -20.90 9.75
CA ASP A 11 -8.29 -20.25 10.06
C ASP A 11 -8.60 -20.29 11.57
N LYS A 12 -9.70 -19.69 11.98
CA LYS A 12 -10.13 -19.64 13.39
C LYS A 12 -10.44 -21.03 13.98
N GLU A 13 -10.80 -21.97 13.14
CA GLU A 13 -11.06 -23.36 13.49
C GLU A 13 -9.78 -24.21 13.58
N GLY A 14 -8.61 -23.58 13.32
CA GLY A 14 -7.30 -24.22 13.38
C GLY A 14 -6.93 -25.00 12.13
N LYS A 15 -7.77 -25.00 11.08
CA LYS A 15 -7.49 -25.64 9.79
C LYS A 15 -6.44 -24.85 9.00
N GLY A 16 -5.51 -25.55 8.39
CA GLY A 16 -4.48 -24.93 7.55
C GLY A 16 -5.06 -24.26 6.32
N VAL A 17 -4.55 -23.06 5.97
CA VAL A 17 -4.92 -22.31 4.77
C VAL A 17 -3.82 -22.50 3.74
N ALA A 18 -4.11 -23.34 2.73
CA ALA A 18 -3.18 -23.68 1.66
C ALA A 18 -3.10 -22.60 0.57
N GLY A 19 -1.98 -22.59 -0.17
CA GLY A 19 -1.83 -21.78 -1.38
C GLY A 19 -1.67 -20.28 -1.14
N VAL A 20 -1.49 -19.84 0.11
CA VAL A 20 -1.30 -18.42 0.43
C VAL A 20 0.15 -18.03 0.22
N ILE A 21 0.38 -16.93 -0.48
CA ILE A 21 1.71 -16.36 -0.67
C ILE A 21 2.15 -15.70 0.63
N VAL A 22 3.32 -16.09 1.13
CA VAL A 22 4.01 -15.48 2.27
C VAL A 22 5.30 -14.85 1.78
N SER A 23 5.60 -13.66 2.24
CA SER A 23 6.76 -12.89 1.80
C SER A 23 7.48 -12.21 2.96
N ASP A 24 8.75 -11.90 2.72
CA ASP A 24 9.59 -11.04 3.56
C ASP A 24 9.95 -9.69 2.88
N GLY A 25 9.33 -9.43 1.72
CA GLY A 25 9.61 -8.26 0.87
C GLY A 25 10.78 -8.45 -0.12
N PHE A 26 11.38 -9.65 -0.12
CA PHE A 26 12.47 -10.05 -1.02
C PHE A 26 12.21 -11.41 -1.65
N ASN A 27 11.67 -12.33 -0.89
CA ASN A 27 11.35 -13.70 -1.28
C ASN A 27 9.89 -13.98 -1.06
N CYS A 28 9.33 -14.87 -1.89
CA CYS A 28 7.94 -15.34 -1.77
C CYS A 28 7.93 -16.86 -1.74
N VAL A 29 7.05 -17.44 -0.93
CA VAL A 29 6.74 -18.86 -0.89
C VAL A 29 5.24 -19.08 -0.75
N LYS A 30 4.72 -20.27 -1.09
CA LYS A 30 3.32 -20.63 -0.81
C LYS A 30 3.22 -21.56 0.39
N THR A 31 2.10 -21.45 1.10
CA THR A 31 1.74 -22.44 2.13
C THR A 31 1.36 -23.76 1.50
N ASP A 32 1.74 -24.85 2.17
CA ASP A 32 1.35 -26.25 1.82
C ASP A 32 -0.13 -26.54 2.18
N ALA A 33 -0.57 -27.77 1.92
CA ALA A 33 -1.93 -28.23 2.21
C ALA A 33 -2.32 -28.13 3.71
N GLN A 34 -1.35 -28.09 4.61
CA GLN A 34 -1.54 -27.92 6.04
C GLN A 34 -1.34 -26.48 6.51
N GLY A 35 -1.22 -25.52 5.56
CA GLY A 35 -1.01 -24.11 5.84
C GLY A 35 0.41 -23.79 6.35
N ARG A 36 1.38 -24.67 6.18
CA ARG A 36 2.76 -24.48 6.65
C ARG A 36 3.62 -23.84 5.56
N TYR A 37 4.59 -23.04 5.96
CA TYR A 37 5.61 -22.51 5.06
C TYR A 37 6.99 -22.51 5.71
N LYS A 38 8.02 -22.51 4.87
CA LYS A 38 9.42 -22.32 5.26
C LYS A 38 10.08 -21.44 4.21
N MET A 39 10.89 -20.48 4.62
CA MET A 39 11.63 -19.63 3.70
C MET A 39 12.99 -19.23 4.25
N LYS A 40 13.91 -18.90 3.36
CA LYS A 40 15.16 -18.23 3.69
C LYS A 40 14.86 -16.74 3.72
N ARG A 41 14.77 -16.17 4.93
CA ARG A 41 14.53 -14.74 5.11
C ARG A 41 15.76 -13.92 4.68
N ASP A 42 15.53 -12.85 3.95
CA ASP A 42 16.56 -11.87 3.64
C ASP A 42 16.99 -11.11 4.91
N SER A 43 18.27 -10.77 5.00
CA SER A 43 18.83 -10.04 6.15
C SER A 43 18.27 -8.64 6.32
N LEU A 44 17.81 -8.02 5.23
CA LEU A 44 17.23 -6.67 5.21
C LEU A 44 15.69 -6.66 5.43
N ALA A 45 15.07 -7.84 5.53
CA ALA A 45 13.64 -7.96 5.76
C ALA A 45 13.21 -7.35 7.08
N LYS A 46 12.23 -6.47 7.03
CA LYS A 46 11.65 -5.80 8.21
C LYS A 46 10.35 -6.45 8.69
N PHE A 47 9.66 -7.12 7.79
CA PHE A 47 8.36 -7.75 8.02
C PHE A 47 8.32 -9.16 7.45
N ILE A 48 7.49 -10.01 8.04
CA ILE A 48 6.96 -11.21 7.42
C ILE A 48 5.46 -10.99 7.27
N TYR A 49 4.92 -11.20 6.09
CA TYR A 49 3.53 -10.92 5.76
C TYR A 49 2.98 -11.92 4.75
N TYR A 50 1.69 -11.90 4.54
CA TYR A 50 1.04 -12.75 3.56
C TYR A 50 0.13 -11.95 2.64
N SER A 51 -0.01 -12.40 1.41
CA SER A 51 -1.00 -11.88 0.48
C SER A 51 -2.39 -12.31 0.95
N VAL A 52 -3.21 -11.35 1.39
CA VAL A 52 -4.53 -11.66 1.98
C VAL A 52 -5.40 -12.39 0.96
N PRO A 53 -5.87 -13.62 1.24
CA PRO A 53 -6.69 -14.38 0.29
C PRO A 53 -8.04 -13.73 0.03
N ALA A 54 -8.57 -13.91 -1.17
CA ALA A 54 -9.85 -13.29 -1.58
C ALA A 54 -11.05 -13.84 -0.80
N ASP A 55 -10.96 -15.04 -0.26
CA ASP A 55 -11.98 -15.71 0.54
C ASP A 55 -11.82 -15.51 2.05
N CYS A 56 -10.91 -14.62 2.46
CA CYS A 56 -10.68 -14.26 3.84
C CYS A 56 -10.97 -12.78 4.09
N GLU A 57 -11.37 -12.47 5.31
CA GLU A 57 -11.45 -11.08 5.76
C GLU A 57 -10.07 -10.40 5.66
N VAL A 58 -10.03 -9.12 5.33
CA VAL A 58 -8.84 -8.31 5.52
C VAL A 58 -8.67 -8.08 7.03
N PRO A 59 -7.58 -8.56 7.64
CA PRO A 59 -7.33 -8.30 9.05
C PRO A 59 -7.03 -6.82 9.25
N THR A 60 -7.44 -6.27 10.38
CA THR A 60 -7.25 -4.86 10.73
C THR A 60 -6.62 -4.73 12.11
N HIS A 61 -6.05 -3.57 12.40
CA HIS A 61 -5.43 -3.31 13.71
C HIS A 61 -6.44 -3.46 14.86
N SER A 62 -7.67 -2.98 14.66
CA SER A 62 -8.78 -3.13 15.60
C SER A 62 -10.13 -2.89 14.92
N LYS A 63 -11.22 -2.96 15.69
CA LYS A 63 -12.56 -2.62 15.20
C LYS A 63 -12.71 -1.13 14.87
N THR A 64 -11.94 -0.27 15.53
CA THR A 64 -11.94 1.19 15.36
C THR A 64 -10.77 1.71 14.52
N ASP A 65 -9.84 0.83 14.18
CA ASP A 65 -8.73 1.11 13.28
C ASP A 65 -8.71 0.04 12.18
N ARG A 66 -9.37 0.35 11.08
CA ARG A 66 -9.58 -0.58 9.96
C ARG A 66 -8.45 -0.57 8.92
N THR A 67 -7.30 0.03 9.25
CA THR A 67 -6.10 -0.14 8.42
C THR A 67 -5.66 -1.60 8.44
N ALA A 68 -5.27 -2.12 7.27
CA ALA A 68 -4.95 -3.53 7.08
C ALA A 68 -3.72 -3.96 7.90
N PHE A 69 -3.83 -5.11 8.59
CA PHE A 69 -2.80 -5.63 9.47
C PHE A 69 -2.49 -7.11 9.18
N PHE A 70 -1.82 -7.36 8.09
CA PHE A 70 -1.50 -8.69 7.52
C PHE A 70 -0.03 -9.07 7.69
N TYR A 71 0.70 -8.43 8.58
CA TYR A 71 2.14 -8.56 8.75
C TYR A 71 2.57 -8.69 10.21
N GLN A 72 3.78 -9.18 10.42
CA GLN A 72 4.48 -9.15 11.70
C GLN A 72 5.87 -8.53 11.50
N LYS A 73 6.32 -7.69 12.43
CA LYS A 73 7.69 -7.14 12.41
C LYS A 73 8.70 -8.25 12.66
N VAL A 74 9.80 -8.22 11.92
CA VAL A 74 10.94 -9.09 12.16
C VAL A 74 11.59 -8.71 13.49
N SER A 75 11.78 -9.72 14.35
CA SER A 75 12.41 -9.55 15.67
C SER A 75 13.66 -10.41 15.78
N LYS A 76 14.66 -9.93 16.53
CA LYS A 76 15.91 -10.66 16.77
C LYS A 76 15.61 -12.02 17.41
N GLY A 77 16.15 -13.09 16.84
CA GLY A 77 15.99 -14.46 17.36
C GLY A 77 14.66 -15.13 17.02
N LYS A 78 13.64 -14.38 16.56
CA LYS A 78 12.35 -14.97 16.18
C LYS A 78 12.47 -15.70 14.84
N LYS A 79 12.13 -16.99 14.85
CA LYS A 79 12.19 -17.88 13.67
C LYS A 79 10.81 -18.37 13.21
N THR A 80 9.77 -18.14 14.01
CA THR A 80 8.41 -18.62 13.69
C THR A 80 7.43 -17.45 13.61
N TYR A 81 6.70 -17.38 12.50
CA TYR A 81 5.69 -16.36 12.22
C TYR A 81 4.39 -17.04 11.80
N ASN A 82 3.44 -17.14 12.73
CA ASN A 82 2.13 -17.75 12.51
C ASN A 82 1.08 -16.66 12.32
N PHE A 83 0.09 -16.95 11.46
CA PHE A 83 -1.04 -16.05 11.19
C PHE A 83 -2.35 -16.81 11.33
N THR A 84 -3.36 -16.12 11.87
CA THR A 84 -4.73 -16.61 11.92
C THR A 84 -5.59 -15.78 10.97
N LEU A 85 -6.32 -16.44 10.10
CA LEU A 85 -7.19 -15.83 9.10
C LEU A 85 -8.66 -16.08 9.47
N THR A 86 -9.52 -15.12 9.12
CA THR A 86 -10.97 -15.31 9.24
C THR A 86 -11.53 -15.56 7.85
N ARG A 87 -12.18 -16.70 7.64
CA ARG A 87 -12.86 -16.99 6.38
C ARG A 87 -14.09 -16.10 6.23
N LEU A 88 -14.34 -15.67 5.00
CA LEU A 88 -15.59 -15.01 4.65
C LEU A 88 -16.70 -16.08 4.58
N PRO A 89 -17.87 -15.87 5.21
CA PRO A 89 -18.93 -16.87 5.25
C PRO A 89 -19.43 -17.31 3.86
N GLY A 90 -19.45 -16.38 2.91
CA GLY A 90 -19.86 -16.62 1.53
C GLY A 90 -18.70 -16.98 0.59
N GLY A 91 -17.49 -17.19 1.10
CA GLY A 91 -16.31 -17.36 0.27
C GLY A 91 -15.84 -16.03 -0.36
N LYS A 92 -15.26 -16.09 -1.55
CA LYS A 92 -14.68 -14.90 -2.18
C LYS A 92 -15.77 -13.94 -2.69
N GLU A 93 -15.64 -12.66 -2.35
CA GLU A 93 -16.53 -11.58 -2.78
C GLU A 93 -16.14 -11.11 -4.19
N ILE A 94 -16.88 -11.57 -5.21
CA ILE A 94 -16.63 -11.20 -6.61
C ILE A 94 -17.10 -9.76 -6.89
N HIS A 95 -18.19 -9.35 -6.26
CA HIS A 95 -18.76 -8.01 -6.39
C HIS A 95 -18.44 -7.19 -5.12
N TYR A 96 -17.57 -6.23 -5.24
CA TYR A 96 -17.18 -5.31 -4.17
C TYR A 96 -16.93 -3.91 -4.73
N LYS A 97 -16.84 -2.93 -3.85
CA LYS A 97 -16.41 -1.58 -4.19
C LYS A 97 -15.02 -1.33 -3.61
N MET A 98 -14.17 -0.69 -4.42
CA MET A 98 -12.88 -0.19 -3.98
C MET A 98 -12.92 1.33 -4.02
N ILE A 99 -12.83 1.97 -2.85
CA ILE A 99 -12.66 3.42 -2.75
C ILE A 99 -11.17 3.71 -2.79
N VAL A 100 -10.76 4.48 -3.78
CA VAL A 100 -9.37 4.87 -3.95
C VAL A 100 -9.21 6.32 -3.50
N ILE A 101 -8.30 6.56 -2.56
CA ILE A 101 -7.94 7.88 -2.07
C ILE A 101 -6.60 8.22 -2.71
N GLY A 102 -6.58 9.23 -3.56
CA GLY A 102 -5.36 9.67 -4.23
C GLY A 102 -4.87 10.99 -3.64
N ASP A 103 -3.62 11.01 -3.20
CA ASP A 103 -2.81 12.21 -3.07
C ASP A 103 -3.44 13.32 -2.20
N PRO A 104 -3.92 13.03 -0.98
CA PRO A 104 -4.58 14.05 -0.15
C PRO A 104 -3.61 15.11 0.36
N GLN A 105 -2.33 14.83 0.48
CA GLN A 105 -1.24 15.73 0.89
C GLN A 105 -1.60 16.64 2.07
N VAL A 106 -2.20 16.05 3.11
CA VAL A 106 -2.71 16.80 4.24
C VAL A 106 -1.58 17.43 5.04
N THR A 107 -1.71 18.72 5.32
CA THR A 107 -0.77 19.47 6.17
C THR A 107 -1.37 19.78 7.53
N ASN A 108 -0.55 20.25 8.48
CA ASN A 108 -1.01 20.75 9.77
C ASN A 108 -1.30 22.27 9.75
N ALA A 109 -1.19 22.90 8.59
CA ALA A 109 -1.40 24.30 8.38
C ALA A 109 -2.51 24.55 7.33
N TYR A 110 -2.81 25.78 7.08
CA TYR A 110 -3.54 26.19 5.88
C TYR A 110 -2.69 25.84 4.66
N SER A 111 -3.34 25.43 3.58
CA SER A 111 -2.64 25.04 2.37
C SER A 111 -1.61 26.12 1.96
N PRO A 112 -0.36 25.74 1.69
CA PRO A 112 0.69 26.69 1.27
C PRO A 112 0.41 27.33 -0.11
N TYR A 113 -0.59 26.83 -0.83
CA TYR A 113 -1.03 27.43 -2.09
C TYR A 113 -1.84 28.72 -1.91
N TYR A 114 -2.26 29.01 -0.67
CA TYR A 114 -2.90 30.29 -0.37
C TYR A 114 -1.86 31.26 0.20
N THR A 115 -1.68 32.37 -0.45
CA THR A 115 -0.67 33.39 -0.09
C THR A 115 -0.99 34.12 1.20
N SER A 116 -2.26 34.11 1.61
CA SER A 116 -2.67 34.61 2.93
C SER A 116 -3.88 33.83 3.46
N PRO A 117 -4.12 33.80 4.80
CA PRO A 117 -5.35 33.29 5.38
C PRO A 117 -6.62 33.99 4.89
N ASP A 118 -6.48 35.24 4.47
CA ASP A 118 -7.60 36.06 3.99
C ASP A 118 -8.03 35.68 2.57
N ASP A 119 -7.11 35.15 1.76
CA ASP A 119 -7.39 34.65 0.41
C ASP A 119 -8.02 33.25 0.43
N ASN A 120 -7.99 32.57 1.57
CA ASN A 120 -8.62 31.27 1.73
C ASN A 120 -10.06 31.43 2.19
N PRO A 121 -11.07 31.23 1.32
CA PRO A 121 -12.48 31.32 1.71
C PRO A 121 -12.87 30.24 2.74
N ILE A 122 -12.01 29.23 2.92
CA ILE A 122 -12.24 28.10 3.85
C ILE A 122 -11.33 28.28 5.05
N LYS A 123 -11.87 28.83 6.14
CA LYS A 123 -11.15 29.08 7.40
C LYS A 123 -10.90 27.79 8.21
N LYS A 124 -10.60 26.67 7.55
CA LYS A 124 -10.31 25.38 8.17
C LYS A 124 -8.93 24.89 7.74
N SER A 125 -8.19 24.28 8.66
CA SER A 125 -6.94 23.62 8.33
C SER A 125 -7.16 22.40 7.43
N ASP A 126 -6.13 21.98 6.69
CA ASP A 126 -6.23 20.78 5.85
C ASP A 126 -6.62 19.54 6.66
N VAL A 127 -6.04 19.36 7.86
CA VAL A 127 -6.43 18.27 8.77
C VAL A 127 -7.89 18.33 9.13
N GLU A 128 -8.41 19.52 9.45
CA GLU A 128 -9.83 19.67 9.80
C GLU A 128 -10.72 19.34 8.60
N ARG A 129 -10.35 19.81 7.41
CA ARG A 129 -11.08 19.51 6.17
C ARG A 129 -11.05 18.01 5.86
N PHE A 130 -9.88 17.40 5.93
CA PHE A 130 -9.74 15.97 5.68
C PHE A 130 -10.59 15.14 6.64
N THR A 131 -10.51 15.43 7.94
CA THR A 131 -11.20 14.65 8.97
C THR A 131 -12.71 14.89 9.01
N THR A 132 -13.18 16.11 8.70
CA THR A 132 -14.60 16.47 8.82
C THR A 132 -15.35 16.49 7.50
N GLN A 133 -14.68 16.72 6.37
CA GLN A 133 -15.32 16.79 5.04
C GLN A 133 -14.99 15.52 4.24
N THR A 134 -13.75 15.30 3.85
CA THR A 134 -13.36 14.15 3.02
C THR A 134 -13.79 12.82 3.63
N MET A 135 -13.54 12.63 4.92
CA MET A 135 -13.94 11.40 5.61
C MET A 135 -15.47 11.28 5.80
N ALA A 136 -16.18 12.42 5.87
CA ALA A 136 -17.65 12.42 5.88
C ALA A 136 -18.22 12.02 4.52
N ASP A 137 -17.66 12.55 3.44
CA ASP A 137 -18.07 12.21 2.06
C ASP A 137 -17.83 10.74 1.75
N ILE A 138 -16.71 10.19 2.21
CA ILE A 138 -16.43 8.74 2.09
C ILE A 138 -17.49 7.92 2.83
N ARG A 139 -17.82 8.27 4.08
CA ARG A 139 -18.87 7.57 4.84
C ARG A 139 -20.24 7.69 4.19
N GLN A 140 -20.58 8.88 3.69
CA GLN A 140 -21.83 9.11 2.96
C GLN A 140 -21.88 8.25 1.68
N THR A 141 -20.78 8.19 0.93
CA THR A 141 -20.67 7.35 -0.26
C THR A 141 -20.90 5.88 0.09
N ILE A 142 -20.26 5.38 1.16
CA ILE A 142 -20.45 4.00 1.62
C ILE A 142 -21.91 3.75 2.03
N SER A 143 -22.49 4.65 2.80
CA SER A 143 -23.87 4.52 3.28
C SER A 143 -24.93 4.57 2.18
N SER A 144 -24.59 5.16 1.02
CA SER A 144 -25.47 5.21 -0.16
C SER A 144 -25.47 3.91 -0.98
N LEU A 145 -24.53 3.00 -0.72
CA LEU A 145 -24.48 1.72 -1.40
C LEU A 145 -25.57 0.77 -0.90
N PRO A 146 -25.99 -0.20 -1.71
CA PRO A 146 -26.89 -1.26 -1.27
C PRO A 146 -26.38 -1.94 0.00
N ALA A 147 -27.28 -2.22 0.94
CA ALA A 147 -26.93 -2.88 2.20
C ALA A 147 -26.16 -4.19 1.96
N GLY A 148 -25.09 -4.40 2.71
CA GLY A 148 -24.23 -5.59 2.58
C GLY A 148 -23.22 -5.53 1.44
N THR A 149 -23.13 -4.43 0.68
CA THR A 149 -22.08 -4.26 -0.33
C THR A 149 -20.70 -4.27 0.34
N PRO A 150 -19.81 -5.21 -0.03
CA PRO A 150 -18.44 -5.19 0.48
C PRO A 150 -17.68 -3.96 -0.02
N VAL A 151 -17.07 -3.23 0.90
CA VAL A 151 -16.30 -2.02 0.56
C VAL A 151 -14.89 -2.13 1.13
N TYR A 152 -13.92 -1.86 0.27
CA TYR A 152 -12.50 -1.81 0.60
C TYR A 152 -11.94 -0.44 0.25
N GLY A 153 -10.88 -0.04 0.94
CA GLY A 153 -10.17 1.20 0.69
C GLY A 153 -8.74 0.95 0.22
N LEU A 154 -8.26 1.84 -0.62
CA LEU A 154 -6.87 1.89 -1.05
C LEU A 154 -6.41 3.35 -1.07
N SER A 155 -5.49 3.71 -0.16
CA SER A 155 -4.77 4.98 -0.25
C SER A 155 -3.58 4.81 -1.19
N MET A 156 -3.45 5.72 -2.15
CA MET A 156 -2.43 5.69 -3.19
C MET A 156 -1.17 6.49 -2.83
N GLY A 157 -1.04 6.88 -1.56
CA GLY A 157 0.12 7.59 -1.05
C GLY A 157 -0.06 9.09 -0.99
N ASP A 158 0.96 9.75 -0.44
CA ASP A 158 0.95 11.16 -0.09
C ASP A 158 -0.23 11.51 0.83
N ASP A 159 -0.45 10.66 1.83
CA ASP A 159 -1.47 10.90 2.85
C ASP A 159 -1.16 12.17 3.65
N VAL A 160 0.12 12.47 3.84
CA VAL A 160 0.62 13.65 4.56
C VAL A 160 1.69 14.38 3.78
N GLN A 161 1.80 15.69 4.05
CA GLN A 161 2.93 16.49 3.61
C GLN A 161 3.57 17.22 4.79
N TYR A 162 4.85 16.93 5.04
CA TYR A 162 5.58 17.49 6.16
C TYR A 162 6.28 18.78 5.77
N TYR A 163 5.72 19.93 6.16
CA TYR A 163 6.43 21.20 6.10
C TYR A 163 7.21 21.43 7.40
N GLY A 164 8.49 21.76 7.26
CA GLY A 164 9.37 22.01 8.40
C GLY A 164 9.85 20.77 9.16
N GLY A 165 9.52 19.57 8.70
CA GLY A 165 9.99 18.33 9.27
C GLY A 165 8.89 17.36 9.71
N TYR A 166 9.29 16.17 10.20
CA TYR A 166 8.38 15.14 10.64
C TYR A 166 7.42 15.61 11.74
N ASN A 167 6.13 15.38 11.53
CA ASN A 167 5.07 15.73 12.47
C ASN A 167 4.27 14.49 12.90
N ALA A 168 4.64 13.91 14.02
CA ALA A 168 4.00 12.72 14.56
C ALA A 168 2.52 12.92 14.95
N LYS A 169 2.11 14.17 15.26
CA LYS A 169 0.70 14.47 15.56
C LYS A 169 -0.13 14.41 14.29
N LEU A 170 0.34 15.05 13.22
CA LEU A 170 -0.31 15.04 11.91
C LEU A 170 -0.48 13.60 11.41
N GLU A 171 0.60 12.81 11.40
CA GLU A 171 0.56 11.43 10.93
C GLU A 171 -0.46 10.59 11.71
N ARG A 172 -0.50 10.72 13.04
CA ARG A 172 -1.50 10.03 13.86
C ARG A 172 -2.93 10.45 13.54
N GLN A 173 -3.17 11.75 13.34
CA GLN A 173 -4.51 12.27 13.02
C GLN A 173 -5.02 11.71 11.70
N ILE A 174 -4.17 11.72 10.67
CA ILE A 174 -4.54 11.20 9.34
C ILE A 174 -4.73 9.69 9.39
N ARG A 175 -3.81 8.96 10.04
CA ARG A 175 -3.95 7.51 10.20
C ARG A 175 -5.23 7.14 10.97
N GLN A 176 -5.57 7.87 12.03
CA GLN A 176 -6.82 7.66 12.77
C GLN A 176 -8.05 7.96 11.91
N ALA A 177 -8.02 9.02 11.11
CA ALA A 177 -9.11 9.34 10.20
C ALA A 177 -9.32 8.23 9.17
N LEU A 178 -8.26 7.78 8.50
CA LEU A 178 -8.29 6.67 7.56
C LEU A 178 -8.76 5.36 8.21
N GLY A 179 -8.22 5.04 9.38
CA GLY A 179 -8.56 3.83 10.13
C GLY A 179 -9.99 3.82 10.68
N SER A 180 -10.58 5.00 10.93
CA SER A 180 -11.97 5.16 11.37
C SER A 180 -12.99 5.10 10.23
N SER A 181 -12.54 5.01 8.99
CA SER A 181 -13.41 4.77 7.84
C SER A 181 -14.14 3.43 7.98
N GLU A 182 -15.30 3.30 7.37
CA GLU A 182 -16.07 2.05 7.44
C GLU A 182 -15.52 0.95 6.51
N MET A 183 -14.44 1.23 5.78
CA MET A 183 -13.77 0.32 4.87
C MET A 183 -12.46 -0.23 5.46
N ARG A 184 -12.12 -1.47 5.11
CA ARG A 184 -10.80 -2.03 5.38
C ARG A 184 -9.81 -1.46 4.38
N LEU A 185 -8.79 -0.73 4.85
CA LEU A 185 -7.92 0.12 4.05
C LEU A 185 -6.52 -0.46 3.92
N PHE A 186 -6.06 -0.61 2.69
CA PHE A 186 -4.65 -0.76 2.36
C PHE A 186 -4.02 0.59 2.01
N SER A 187 -2.72 0.76 2.25
CA SER A 187 -2.03 2.00 1.94
C SER A 187 -0.76 1.75 1.13
N VAL A 188 -0.60 2.49 0.05
CA VAL A 188 0.64 2.64 -0.71
C VAL A 188 1.38 3.85 -0.15
N ILE A 189 2.69 3.83 -0.11
CA ILE A 189 3.48 4.97 0.34
C ILE A 189 3.77 5.92 -0.83
N GLY A 190 3.58 7.22 -0.61
CA GLY A 190 3.93 8.26 -1.57
C GLY A 190 5.30 8.90 -1.32
N ASN A 191 5.65 9.88 -2.13
CA ASN A 191 6.93 10.57 -2.00
C ASN A 191 6.94 11.55 -0.81
N HIS A 192 5.85 12.24 -0.52
CA HIS A 192 5.75 13.14 0.63
C HIS A 192 5.64 12.39 1.96
N ASP A 193 5.11 11.18 1.98
CA ASP A 193 5.09 10.34 3.18
C ASP A 193 6.50 9.95 3.66
N GLN A 194 7.48 9.89 2.77
CA GLN A 194 8.86 9.50 3.08
C GLN A 194 9.88 10.61 2.85
N ASP A 195 9.65 11.54 1.95
CA ASP A 195 10.43 12.77 1.69
C ASP A 195 11.96 12.53 1.63
N GLY A 196 12.38 11.42 1.04
CA GLY A 196 13.78 10.98 0.96
C GLY A 196 14.42 10.66 2.31
N LYS A 197 13.67 10.70 3.41
CA LYS A 197 14.21 10.54 4.77
C LYS A 197 13.90 9.17 5.34
N ALA A 198 14.94 8.45 5.73
CA ALA A 198 14.80 7.12 6.33
C ALA A 198 13.93 7.11 7.61
N LEU A 199 13.89 8.22 8.36
CA LEU A 199 13.03 8.37 9.52
C LEU A 199 11.55 8.34 9.12
N TYR A 200 11.14 9.13 8.13
CA TYR A 200 9.74 9.25 7.72
C TYR A 200 9.23 7.93 7.18
N ARG A 201 9.99 7.31 6.26
CA ARG A 201 9.67 5.98 5.76
C ARG A 201 9.53 4.95 6.90
N ARG A 202 10.42 4.96 7.89
CA ARG A 202 10.34 4.06 9.05
C ARG A 202 9.08 4.30 9.87
N LYS A 203 8.68 5.57 10.06
CA LYS A 203 7.45 5.94 10.76
C LYS A 203 6.20 5.50 10.00
N TRP A 204 6.19 5.69 8.69
CA TRP A 204 5.12 5.15 7.84
C TRP A 204 5.03 3.61 7.96
N GLU A 205 6.16 2.90 7.86
CA GLU A 205 6.23 1.44 8.02
C GLU A 205 5.75 0.97 9.42
N GLU A 206 5.95 1.78 10.47
CA GLU A 206 5.43 1.48 11.81
C GLU A 206 3.89 1.52 11.87
N ASN A 207 3.27 2.35 11.06
CA ASN A 207 1.83 2.56 11.00
C ASN A 207 1.10 1.63 10.00
N PHE A 208 1.69 1.41 8.83
CA PHE A 208 1.04 0.71 7.71
C PHE A 208 1.72 -0.60 7.30
N GLY A 209 2.93 -0.87 7.77
CA GLY A 209 3.64 -2.12 7.51
C GLY A 209 4.54 -2.09 6.26
N PRO A 210 4.59 -3.19 5.48
CA PRO A 210 5.46 -3.30 4.32
C PRO A 210 5.06 -2.32 3.22
N THR A 211 6.07 -1.78 2.51
CA THR A 211 5.86 -0.84 1.39
C THR A 211 5.66 -1.54 0.05
N ASP A 212 6.06 -2.80 -0.03
CA ASP A 212 5.90 -3.64 -1.21
C ASP A 212 5.16 -4.90 -0.76
N PHE A 213 3.93 -5.12 -1.23
CA PHE A 213 3.07 -6.23 -0.82
C PHE A 213 1.98 -6.51 -1.86
N SER A 214 1.31 -7.65 -1.71
CA SER A 214 0.14 -7.98 -2.52
C SER A 214 -1.05 -8.43 -1.66
N PHE A 215 -2.25 -8.36 -2.23
CA PHE A 215 -3.47 -8.89 -1.63
C PHE A 215 -4.49 -9.25 -2.71
N ASN A 216 -5.45 -10.09 -2.37
CA ASN A 216 -6.47 -10.55 -3.31
C ASN A 216 -7.86 -10.09 -2.88
N ARG A 217 -8.66 -9.60 -3.84
CA ARG A 217 -10.11 -9.40 -3.68
C ARG A 217 -10.83 -9.88 -4.94
N GLY A 218 -11.89 -10.65 -4.77
CA GLY A 218 -12.58 -11.28 -5.90
C GLY A 218 -11.59 -12.07 -6.77
N ASP A 219 -11.58 -11.76 -8.06
CA ASP A 219 -10.68 -12.35 -9.05
C ASP A 219 -9.48 -11.44 -9.39
N VAL A 220 -9.15 -10.52 -8.50
CA VAL A 220 -8.09 -9.54 -8.71
C VAL A 220 -6.98 -9.71 -7.67
N HIS A 221 -5.75 -9.80 -8.17
CA HIS A 221 -4.51 -9.74 -7.42
C HIS A 221 -3.97 -8.31 -7.48
N TYR A 222 -4.04 -7.61 -6.36
CA TYR A 222 -3.51 -6.26 -6.20
C TYR A 222 -2.06 -6.32 -5.73
N VAL A 223 -1.19 -5.60 -6.42
CA VAL A 223 0.24 -5.50 -6.08
C VAL A 223 0.56 -4.05 -5.78
N CYS A 224 0.87 -3.77 -4.52
CA CYS A 224 1.25 -2.44 -4.04
C CYS A 224 2.77 -2.33 -4.01
N ILE A 225 3.33 -1.29 -4.63
CA ILE A 225 4.77 -1.12 -4.78
C ILE A 225 5.17 0.32 -4.45
N ASN A 226 6.17 0.48 -3.60
CA ASN A 226 6.85 1.76 -3.39
C ASN A 226 7.76 2.06 -4.58
N ASN A 227 7.26 2.84 -5.53
CA ASN A 227 8.03 3.26 -6.69
C ASN A 227 8.66 4.66 -6.55
N CYS A 228 8.57 5.27 -5.37
CA CYS A 228 9.25 6.53 -5.06
C CYS A 228 10.72 6.26 -4.74
N PHE A 229 11.60 6.74 -5.58
CA PHE A 229 13.04 6.56 -5.43
C PHE A 229 13.73 7.91 -5.21
N PHE A 230 14.45 8.02 -4.09
CA PHE A 230 15.24 9.20 -3.77
C PHE A 230 16.71 8.88 -4.01
N HIS A 231 17.38 9.65 -4.86
CA HIS A 231 18.81 9.58 -5.06
C HIS A 231 19.56 10.14 -3.84
N ARG A 232 20.67 9.50 -3.48
CA ARG A 232 21.48 9.96 -2.35
C ARG A 232 21.99 11.38 -2.62
N GLY A 233 21.71 12.29 -1.68
CA GLY A 233 22.12 13.70 -1.76
C GLY A 233 21.19 14.60 -2.57
N MET A 234 20.11 14.08 -3.13
CA MET A 234 19.09 14.88 -3.79
C MET A 234 17.92 15.18 -2.83
N SER A 235 17.42 16.41 -2.90
CA SER A 235 16.25 16.85 -2.15
C SER A 235 14.92 16.52 -2.88
N TYR A 236 15.00 16.00 -4.08
CA TYR A 236 13.86 15.58 -4.88
C TYR A 236 13.97 14.09 -5.24
N TYR A 237 12.84 13.50 -5.52
CA TYR A 237 12.70 12.10 -5.86
C TYR A 237 12.89 11.88 -7.37
N SER A 238 13.41 10.72 -7.70
CA SER A 238 13.39 10.21 -9.07
C SER A 238 11.99 9.69 -9.39
N PRO A 239 11.54 9.86 -10.62
CA PRO A 239 10.23 9.35 -11.03
C PRO A 239 10.17 7.84 -10.96
N GLY A 240 8.98 7.36 -10.65
CA GLY A 240 8.51 5.98 -10.68
C GLY A 240 9.50 4.88 -11.08
N GLU A 241 10.48 4.57 -10.23
CA GLU A 241 11.44 3.51 -10.50
C GLU A 241 11.17 2.26 -9.68
N LEU A 242 11.45 1.10 -10.25
CA LEU A 242 11.56 -0.15 -9.52
C LEU A 242 13.01 -0.52 -9.30
N ARG A 243 13.36 -0.78 -8.04
CA ARG A 243 14.65 -1.35 -7.70
C ARG A 243 14.72 -2.80 -8.16
N GLU A 244 15.91 -3.27 -8.47
CA GLU A 244 16.13 -4.65 -8.91
C GLU A 244 15.51 -5.69 -7.93
N ARG A 245 15.64 -5.45 -6.63
CA ARG A 245 15.03 -6.31 -5.60
C ARG A 245 13.49 -6.35 -5.68
N GLN A 246 12.83 -5.23 -6.03
CA GLN A 246 11.37 -5.18 -6.20
C GLN A 246 10.96 -5.94 -7.46
N VAL A 247 11.71 -5.83 -8.54
CA VAL A 247 11.49 -6.63 -9.75
C VAL A 247 11.62 -8.12 -9.46
N LYS A 248 12.66 -8.50 -8.70
CA LYS A 248 12.87 -9.91 -8.30
C LYS A 248 11.74 -10.42 -7.41
N TRP A 249 11.28 -9.61 -6.46
CA TRP A 249 10.14 -9.92 -5.61
C TRP A 249 8.85 -10.06 -6.43
N LEU A 250 8.55 -9.09 -7.30
CA LEU A 250 7.37 -9.08 -8.16
C LEU A 250 7.31 -10.32 -9.06
N LYS A 251 8.42 -10.72 -9.66
CA LYS A 251 8.51 -11.95 -10.45
C LYS A 251 8.09 -13.18 -9.66
N GLN A 252 8.53 -13.29 -8.41
CA GLN A 252 8.18 -14.42 -7.54
C GLN A 252 6.71 -14.37 -7.14
N ASP A 253 6.19 -13.21 -6.76
CA ASP A 253 4.80 -13.00 -6.37
C ASP A 253 3.85 -13.37 -7.51
N LEU A 254 4.10 -12.84 -8.71
CA LEU A 254 3.30 -13.17 -9.91
C LEU A 254 3.43 -14.63 -10.35
N ALA A 255 4.62 -15.24 -10.23
CA ALA A 255 4.79 -16.66 -10.54
C ALA A 255 4.02 -17.60 -9.60
N LEU A 256 3.72 -17.13 -8.39
CA LEU A 256 2.91 -17.83 -7.39
C LEU A 256 1.43 -17.47 -7.49
N THR A 257 1.05 -16.41 -8.20
CA THR A 257 -0.34 -16.00 -8.38
C THR A 257 -1.04 -16.90 -9.42
N PRO A 258 -2.27 -17.34 -9.17
CA PRO A 258 -3.06 -18.10 -10.14
C PRO A 258 -3.22 -17.31 -11.45
N LYS A 259 -3.04 -17.98 -12.59
CA LYS A 259 -3.03 -17.33 -13.90
C LYS A 259 -4.37 -16.73 -14.32
N GLU A 260 -5.45 -17.21 -13.75
CA GLU A 260 -6.82 -16.73 -14.00
C GLU A 260 -7.11 -15.40 -13.29
N MET A 261 -6.28 -14.98 -12.34
CA MET A 261 -6.47 -13.71 -11.65
C MET A 261 -6.03 -12.53 -12.50
N LYS A 262 -6.84 -11.49 -12.51
CA LYS A 262 -6.43 -10.19 -13.04
C LYS A 262 -5.41 -9.56 -12.11
N VAL A 263 -4.42 -8.87 -12.67
CA VAL A 263 -3.40 -8.17 -11.88
C VAL A 263 -3.60 -6.67 -11.98
N VAL A 264 -3.64 -6.00 -10.82
CA VAL A 264 -3.68 -4.54 -10.72
C VAL A 264 -2.46 -4.07 -9.96
N LEU A 265 -1.63 -3.26 -10.61
CA LEU A 265 -0.49 -2.61 -9.97
C LEU A 265 -0.92 -1.29 -9.33
N CYS A 266 -0.61 -1.13 -8.05
CA CYS A 266 -0.91 0.04 -7.24
C CYS A 266 0.41 0.70 -6.84
N TYR A 267 0.64 1.90 -7.32
CA TYR A 267 1.86 2.68 -7.08
C TYR A 267 1.55 4.17 -7.13
N HIS A 268 2.38 4.97 -6.46
CA HIS A 268 2.12 6.40 -6.33
C HIS A 268 2.51 7.17 -7.59
N ILE A 269 3.77 7.06 -8.05
CA ILE A 269 4.25 7.81 -9.22
C ILE A 269 3.93 7.06 -10.52
N PRO A 270 3.17 7.64 -11.47
CA PRO A 270 2.84 6.98 -12.72
C PRO A 270 4.07 6.56 -13.53
N PHE A 271 4.06 5.33 -14.04
CA PHE A 271 5.00 4.91 -15.08
C PHE A 271 4.48 5.37 -16.43
N THR A 272 5.22 6.27 -17.10
CA THR A 272 4.86 6.75 -18.44
C THR A 272 5.99 6.54 -19.42
N PHE A 273 5.67 6.39 -20.70
CA PHE A 273 6.65 6.57 -21.75
C PHE A 273 6.91 8.07 -21.90
N GLY A 274 8.16 8.46 -22.07
CA GLY A 274 8.66 9.84 -22.06
C GLY A 274 7.96 10.88 -22.95
N ASN A 275 6.95 10.50 -23.72
CA ASN A 275 5.99 11.36 -24.37
C ASN A 275 4.60 10.84 -23.97
N ALA A 276 4.08 11.29 -22.86
CA ALA A 276 2.80 10.84 -22.34
C ALA A 276 1.70 11.03 -23.41
N PRO A 277 0.93 9.98 -23.74
CA PRO A 277 -0.12 10.07 -24.76
C PRO A 277 -1.27 11.01 -24.38
N PHE A 278 -1.27 11.55 -23.16
CA PHE A 278 -2.28 12.45 -22.65
C PHE A 278 -1.98 13.92 -22.89
N SER A 279 -0.78 14.30 -23.30
CA SER A 279 -0.51 15.65 -23.70
C SER A 279 -0.21 15.70 -25.20
N LYS A 280 -1.12 16.31 -25.97
CA LYS A 280 -0.75 16.93 -27.25
C LYS A 280 0.19 18.13 -26.98
N ALA A 281 0.66 18.30 -25.77
CA ALA A 281 1.55 19.33 -25.32
C ALA A 281 2.99 18.95 -25.66
N LYS A 282 3.78 19.96 -25.95
CA LYS A 282 5.20 19.93 -26.28
C LYS A 282 5.98 18.91 -25.42
N PRO A 283 7.05 18.31 -25.95
CA PRO A 283 7.97 17.51 -25.15
C PRO A 283 8.27 18.23 -23.84
N LEU A 284 8.14 17.53 -22.72
CA LEU A 284 8.50 18.06 -21.40
C LEU A 284 9.96 18.52 -21.48
N THR A 285 10.18 19.81 -21.51
CA THR A 285 11.51 20.42 -21.67
C THR A 285 12.16 20.79 -20.32
N ASN A 286 11.41 20.59 -19.22
CA ASN A 286 11.88 20.87 -17.87
C ASN A 286 12.29 19.58 -17.16
N ALA A 287 13.52 19.49 -16.71
CA ALA A 287 14.02 18.39 -15.89
C ALA A 287 13.16 18.14 -14.63
N HIS A 288 12.43 19.14 -14.17
CA HIS A 288 11.50 19.05 -13.04
C HIS A 288 10.22 18.31 -13.40
N GLU A 289 9.74 18.43 -14.63
CA GLU A 289 8.56 17.72 -15.15
C GLU A 289 8.92 16.32 -15.60
N GLU A 290 10.13 16.13 -16.15
CA GLU A 290 10.71 14.81 -16.44
C GLU A 290 10.92 13.99 -15.15
N GLY A 291 11.04 14.68 -14.01
CA GLY A 291 11.22 14.07 -12.70
C GLY A 291 10.03 13.23 -12.19
N HIS A 292 8.83 13.38 -12.73
CA HIS A 292 7.62 12.68 -12.25
C HIS A 292 7.26 11.40 -13.03
N TYR A 293 8.00 11.06 -14.11
CA TYR A 293 7.64 9.96 -14.99
C TYR A 293 8.86 9.11 -15.36
N SER A 294 8.76 7.80 -15.25
CA SER A 294 9.82 6.88 -15.62
C SER A 294 9.39 5.93 -16.73
N SER A 295 10.19 5.87 -17.80
CA SER A 295 10.04 4.89 -18.88
C SER A 295 10.90 3.65 -18.70
N SER A 296 11.95 3.73 -17.87
CA SER A 296 13.04 2.77 -17.87
C SER A 296 12.65 1.34 -17.47
N ARG A 297 11.54 1.18 -16.76
CA ARG A 297 11.08 -0.14 -16.29
C ARG A 297 9.65 -0.51 -16.72
N LEU A 298 8.97 0.36 -17.47
CA LEU A 298 7.58 0.09 -17.88
C LEU A 298 7.50 -1.09 -18.84
N SER A 299 8.40 -1.18 -19.83
CA SER A 299 8.47 -2.33 -20.75
C SER A 299 8.71 -3.65 -20.00
N LEU A 300 9.55 -3.62 -18.98
CA LEU A 300 9.76 -4.77 -18.09
C LEU A 300 8.50 -5.14 -17.34
N LEU A 301 7.80 -4.17 -16.73
CA LEU A 301 6.51 -4.41 -16.04
C LEU A 301 5.48 -5.04 -16.98
N LEU A 302 5.31 -4.47 -18.17
CA LEU A 302 4.38 -5.00 -19.17
C LEU A 302 4.75 -6.42 -19.61
N SER A 303 6.04 -6.78 -19.64
CA SER A 303 6.47 -8.14 -19.94
C SER A 303 6.19 -9.14 -18.82
N LEU A 304 6.10 -8.67 -17.56
CA LEU A 304 5.79 -9.51 -16.39
C LEU A 304 4.29 -9.75 -16.21
N LEU A 305 3.45 -8.90 -16.81
CA LEU A 305 2.00 -8.96 -16.71
C LEU A 305 1.35 -9.76 -17.86
N LYS A 306 2.14 -10.18 -18.84
CA LYS A 306 1.72 -11.07 -19.94
C LYS A 306 1.87 -12.54 -19.55
#